data_f5d8645e847b9f710e8db9f76ad53bc6
#
_entry.id   f5d8645e847b9f710e8db9f76ad53bc6
#
_cell.length_a   1.000
_cell.length_b   1.000
_cell.length_c   1.000
_cell.angle_alpha   90.00
_cell.angle_beta   90.00
_cell.angle_gamma   90.00
#
_symmetry.space_group_name_H-M   'P 1'
#
loop_
_entity.id
_entity.type
_entity.pdbx_description
1 polymer ?
#
loop_
_entity_poly.entity_id
_entity_poly.type
_entity_poly.pdbx_seq_one_letter_code
_entity_poly.pdbx_strand_id
1 'polypeptide(L)'
;MRGLILRLLLTAIFGLYVQCGWAQIIVSPDGEITSVQQAVDMAEPGDHIQVQPGTYVESGIGIDKPLTLEGIDHPLIDGNSEGYIFVIAADSVTIKGFEIKRTGRSYVRDYAAIMIEGASDFVIEDNRLEDVFFGIYLAETERGIVRNNRVEAYDTREASSGNGIHLWSVKNPKIIDNEVYGMRDGIYLEFADEAEIYGNTSNENNRYGLHYMFSDGGRYYDNTFKRNGAGVAVMYSDNVDMMNNLFEHNWGTAAYGLLLKDINYSKIEGNRFYRNTVAIYSEGTNEVHIHANEIELNGWAVNIKSNSARNRFTENNFIENSFDVRTDSPRNNNEFAGNYWSQYEGYDLDRDGIGDVPYRPVSLFSMVITKQPESLILLRSMFIKLLDTAERIAPVLTPKTLYDENPKMDRIRR
;
A
#
# COMPACT_ATOMS: atom_id res chain seq x y z
N MET A 1 -23.26 72.07 -12.62
CA MET A 1 -23.93 70.87 -13.21
C MET A 1 -23.00 69.75 -13.72
N ARG A 2 -21.74 70.05 -14.13
CA ARG A 2 -20.80 69.02 -14.63
C ARG A 2 -20.23 68.07 -13.51
N GLY A 3 -20.19 68.51 -12.26
CA GLY A 3 -19.64 67.69 -11.14
C GLY A 3 -20.61 66.67 -10.53
N LEU A 4 -21.91 66.81 -10.73
CA LEU A 4 -22.95 65.95 -10.20
C LEU A 4 -23.18 64.69 -11.07
N ILE A 5 -23.02 64.86 -12.40
CA ILE A 5 -23.17 63.76 -13.37
C ILE A 5 -21.98 62.80 -13.30
N LEU A 6 -20.76 63.29 -13.00
CA LEU A 6 -19.58 62.45 -12.87
C LEU A 6 -19.60 61.58 -11.56
N ARG A 7 -20.24 62.06 -10.49
CA ARG A 7 -20.41 61.29 -9.25
C ARG A 7 -21.48 60.19 -9.35
N LEU A 8 -22.53 60.43 -10.17
CA LEU A 8 -23.57 59.42 -10.43
C LEU A 8 -23.09 58.28 -11.37
N LEU A 9 -22.17 58.58 -12.28
CA LEU A 9 -21.54 57.54 -13.14
C LEU A 9 -20.51 56.68 -12.38
N LEU A 10 -19.79 57.22 -11.40
CA LEU A 10 -18.87 56.46 -10.58
C LEU A 10 -19.58 55.52 -9.55
N THR A 11 -20.78 55.88 -9.10
CA THR A 11 -21.59 55.03 -8.22
C THR A 11 -22.33 53.91 -8.96
N ALA A 12 -22.57 54.07 -10.27
CA ALA A 12 -23.19 53.02 -11.09
C ALA A 12 -22.19 51.89 -11.52
N ILE A 13 -20.87 52.17 -11.53
CA ILE A 13 -19.85 51.17 -11.87
C ILE A 13 -19.46 50.31 -10.69
N PHE A 14 -19.78 50.70 -9.43
CA PHE A 14 -19.45 49.94 -8.23
C PHE A 14 -20.53 48.93 -7.83
N GLY A 15 -21.63 48.82 -8.55
CA GLY A 15 -22.81 48.00 -8.25
C GLY A 15 -22.91 46.65 -8.98
N LEU A 16 -21.91 46.29 -9.82
CA LEU A 16 -21.90 44.98 -10.50
C LEU A 16 -20.69 44.15 -10.10
N TYR A 17 -20.45 43.99 -8.79
CA TYR A 17 -19.87 42.76 -8.31
C TYR A 17 -21.01 41.72 -8.31
N VAL A 18 -21.15 41.03 -9.40
CA VAL A 18 -21.83 39.73 -9.40
C VAL A 18 -21.09 38.88 -8.36
N GLN A 19 -21.67 38.77 -7.17
CA GLN A 19 -21.31 37.65 -6.29
C GLN A 19 -21.72 36.43 -7.13
N CYS A 20 -20.76 35.73 -7.75
CA CYS A 20 -20.90 34.34 -8.11
C CYS A 20 -21.05 33.60 -6.77
N GLY A 21 -22.24 33.64 -6.23
CA GLY A 21 -22.65 32.71 -5.18
C GLY A 21 -22.72 31.35 -5.87
N TRP A 22 -21.92 30.42 -5.43
CA TRP A 22 -22.02 29.03 -5.83
C TRP A 22 -23.43 28.56 -5.48
N ALA A 23 -24.18 28.10 -6.45
CA ALA A 23 -25.52 27.60 -6.19
C ALA A 23 -25.39 26.29 -5.42
N GLN A 24 -26.06 26.22 -4.27
CA GLN A 24 -26.16 24.99 -3.49
C GLN A 24 -27.41 24.25 -3.95
N ILE A 25 -27.20 23.09 -4.58
CA ILE A 25 -28.26 22.20 -5.02
C ILE A 25 -28.50 21.15 -3.93
N ILE A 26 -29.72 21.00 -3.47
CA ILE A 26 -30.07 20.03 -2.42
C ILE A 26 -30.86 18.87 -3.03
N VAL A 27 -30.32 17.66 -2.83
CA VAL A 27 -30.98 16.39 -3.19
C VAL A 27 -31.56 15.78 -1.93
N SER A 28 -32.85 15.42 -1.92
CA SER A 28 -33.52 14.79 -0.78
C SER A 28 -34.57 13.80 -1.27
N PRO A 29 -34.80 12.67 -0.58
CA PRO A 29 -35.85 11.71 -0.97
C PRO A 29 -37.25 12.31 -1.03
N ASP A 30 -37.54 13.32 -0.22
CA ASP A 30 -38.83 14.02 -0.13
C ASP A 30 -38.79 15.44 -0.73
N GLY A 31 -37.70 15.81 -1.44
CA GLY A 31 -37.49 17.13 -1.99
C GLY A 31 -37.98 17.30 -3.42
N GLU A 32 -37.67 18.46 -4.03
CA GLU A 32 -37.94 18.72 -5.46
C GLU A 32 -37.00 17.91 -6.36
N ILE A 33 -35.75 17.71 -5.91
CA ILE A 33 -34.73 16.91 -6.59
C ILE A 33 -34.51 15.66 -5.76
N THR A 34 -34.89 14.52 -6.30
CA THR A 34 -34.80 13.20 -5.62
C THR A 34 -33.74 12.28 -6.20
N SER A 35 -33.09 12.67 -7.29
CA SER A 35 -32.02 11.92 -7.98
C SER A 35 -30.71 12.70 -7.97
N VAL A 36 -29.62 12.00 -7.67
CA VAL A 36 -28.27 12.58 -7.72
C VAL A 36 -27.89 12.93 -9.15
N GLN A 37 -28.20 12.06 -10.13
CA GLN A 37 -27.94 12.36 -11.54
C GLN A 37 -28.70 13.60 -12.00
N GLN A 38 -29.95 13.75 -11.61
CA GLN A 38 -30.73 14.96 -11.95
C GLN A 38 -30.06 16.24 -11.41
N ALA A 39 -29.55 16.20 -10.18
CA ALA A 39 -28.82 17.33 -9.60
C ALA A 39 -27.53 17.64 -10.38
N VAL A 40 -26.79 16.61 -10.77
CA VAL A 40 -25.56 16.75 -11.59
C VAL A 40 -25.88 17.37 -12.95
N ASP A 41 -26.99 16.96 -13.60
CA ASP A 41 -27.40 17.49 -14.90
C ASP A 41 -27.79 18.96 -14.83
N MET A 42 -28.40 19.40 -13.73
CA MET A 42 -28.83 20.80 -13.49
C MET A 42 -27.71 21.73 -13.05
N ALA A 43 -26.63 21.18 -12.49
CA ALA A 43 -25.53 21.96 -11.91
C ALA A 43 -24.68 22.64 -12.98
N GLU A 44 -24.18 23.84 -12.65
CA GLU A 44 -23.15 24.54 -13.42
C GLU A 44 -21.74 24.17 -12.91
N PRO A 45 -20.69 24.34 -13.73
CA PRO A 45 -19.32 24.07 -13.27
C PRO A 45 -18.95 24.86 -12.01
N GLY A 46 -18.50 24.17 -10.97
CA GLY A 46 -18.13 24.72 -9.68
C GLY A 46 -19.23 24.67 -8.62
N ASP A 47 -20.43 24.22 -8.96
CA ASP A 47 -21.53 24.12 -8.00
C ASP A 47 -21.28 23.04 -6.93
N HIS A 48 -21.98 23.23 -5.80
CA HIS A 48 -21.99 22.34 -4.67
C HIS A 48 -23.33 21.61 -4.53
N ILE A 49 -23.33 20.30 -4.68
CA ILE A 49 -24.49 19.43 -4.53
C ILE A 49 -24.44 18.79 -3.15
N GLN A 50 -25.45 19.04 -2.32
CA GLN A 50 -25.64 18.38 -1.03
C GLN A 50 -26.72 17.31 -1.12
N VAL A 51 -26.34 16.07 -0.82
CA VAL A 51 -27.25 14.93 -0.79
C VAL A 51 -27.65 14.67 0.66
N GLN A 52 -28.92 14.82 0.96
CA GLN A 52 -29.46 14.64 2.30
C GLN A 52 -29.55 13.17 2.69
N PRO A 53 -29.63 12.84 4.00
CA PRO A 53 -29.76 11.45 4.45
C PRO A 53 -30.92 10.73 3.78
N GLY A 54 -30.66 9.52 3.31
CA GLY A 54 -31.65 8.69 2.59
C GLY A 54 -31.00 7.58 1.82
N THR A 55 -31.82 6.84 1.08
CA THR A 55 -31.37 5.80 0.14
C THR A 55 -31.73 6.21 -1.28
N TYR A 56 -30.73 6.25 -2.14
CA TYR A 56 -30.84 6.61 -3.54
C TYR A 56 -30.42 5.37 -4.36
N VAL A 57 -31.35 4.81 -5.11
CA VAL A 57 -31.09 3.63 -5.94
C VAL A 57 -30.71 4.14 -7.34
N GLU A 58 -29.40 4.32 -7.56
CA GLU A 58 -28.86 4.89 -8.79
C GLU A 58 -27.53 4.21 -9.15
N SER A 59 -27.33 4.02 -10.47
CA SER A 59 -26.07 3.56 -11.06
C SER A 59 -25.74 4.40 -12.29
N GLY A 60 -24.44 4.49 -12.63
CA GLY A 60 -23.99 5.24 -13.79
C GLY A 60 -24.12 6.76 -13.65
N ILE A 61 -24.02 7.30 -12.44
CA ILE A 61 -24.03 8.75 -12.18
C ILE A 61 -22.80 9.36 -12.87
N GLY A 62 -23.00 10.04 -13.99
CA GLY A 62 -21.96 10.62 -14.84
C GLY A 62 -21.66 12.06 -14.44
N ILE A 63 -20.38 12.38 -14.17
CA ILE A 63 -19.92 13.71 -13.79
C ILE A 63 -18.90 14.19 -14.84
N ASP A 64 -19.29 15.14 -15.68
CA ASP A 64 -18.53 15.67 -16.82
C ASP A 64 -18.10 17.14 -16.64
N LYS A 65 -18.27 17.67 -15.44
CA LYS A 65 -17.92 19.05 -15.09
C LYS A 65 -17.36 19.14 -13.66
N PRO A 66 -16.52 20.15 -13.32
CA PRO A 66 -16.04 20.36 -11.95
C PRO A 66 -17.20 20.55 -10.98
N LEU A 67 -17.37 19.66 -10.00
CA LEU A 67 -18.44 19.71 -9.01
C LEU A 67 -17.93 19.24 -7.65
N THR A 68 -18.57 19.72 -6.59
CA THR A 68 -18.45 19.12 -5.26
C THR A 68 -19.76 18.41 -4.91
N LEU A 69 -19.71 17.09 -4.74
CA LEU A 69 -20.82 16.27 -4.23
C LEU A 69 -20.52 15.90 -2.78
N GLU A 70 -21.39 16.31 -1.88
CA GLU A 70 -21.27 16.08 -0.44
C GLU A 70 -22.50 15.35 0.10
N GLY A 71 -22.27 14.14 0.65
CA GLY A 71 -23.28 13.39 1.39
C GLY A 71 -23.35 13.86 2.83
N ILE A 72 -24.52 14.27 3.28
CA ILE A 72 -24.76 14.65 4.67
C ILE A 72 -25.14 13.40 5.46
N ASP A 73 -24.39 13.12 6.54
CA ASP A 73 -24.58 11.92 7.38
C ASP A 73 -24.53 10.59 6.58
N HIS A 74 -23.71 10.51 5.54
CA HIS A 74 -23.46 9.34 4.70
C HIS A 74 -24.74 8.76 4.06
N PRO A 75 -25.45 9.48 3.18
CA PRO A 75 -26.55 8.94 2.41
C PRO A 75 -26.10 7.72 1.60
N LEU A 76 -26.97 6.71 1.52
CA LEU A 76 -26.71 5.49 0.79
C LEU A 76 -26.98 5.68 -0.70
N ILE A 77 -25.95 5.48 -1.54
CA ILE A 77 -26.09 5.31 -2.98
C ILE A 77 -25.98 3.81 -3.27
N ASP A 78 -27.08 3.23 -3.71
CA ASP A 78 -27.21 1.81 -3.96
C ASP A 78 -27.25 1.52 -5.46
N GLY A 79 -26.18 0.91 -5.97
CA GLY A 79 -26.04 0.59 -7.39
C GLY A 79 -26.90 -0.56 -7.88
N ASN A 80 -27.74 -1.17 -7.03
CA ASN A 80 -28.64 -2.28 -7.38
C ASN A 80 -27.95 -3.46 -8.10
N SER A 81 -26.64 -3.62 -7.88
CA SER A 81 -25.78 -4.59 -8.59
C SER A 81 -25.66 -4.35 -10.11
N GLU A 82 -25.79 -3.10 -10.55
CA GLU A 82 -25.71 -2.68 -11.95
C GLU A 82 -24.50 -1.78 -12.20
N GLY A 83 -23.55 -2.20 -13.03
CA GLY A 83 -22.46 -1.37 -13.57
C GLY A 83 -21.62 -0.59 -12.54
N TYR A 84 -21.14 0.56 -12.98
CA TYR A 84 -20.50 1.58 -12.14
C TYR A 84 -21.53 2.39 -11.37
N ILE A 85 -21.15 2.98 -10.22
CA ILE A 85 -22.06 3.88 -9.49
C ILE A 85 -21.75 5.32 -9.84
N PHE A 86 -20.53 5.83 -9.55
CA PHE A 86 -20.07 7.13 -10.03
C PHE A 86 -19.07 6.96 -11.17
N VAL A 87 -19.22 7.76 -12.22
CA VAL A 87 -18.29 7.83 -13.37
C VAL A 87 -17.87 9.29 -13.56
N ILE A 88 -16.61 9.59 -13.31
CA ILE A 88 -16.05 10.95 -13.31
C ILE A 88 -15.10 11.11 -14.49
N ALA A 89 -15.38 12.06 -15.36
CA ALA A 89 -14.57 12.40 -16.53
C ALA A 89 -14.19 13.90 -16.58
N ALA A 90 -14.23 14.60 -15.44
CA ALA A 90 -13.89 16.01 -15.34
C ALA A 90 -12.86 16.26 -14.25
N ASP A 91 -12.03 17.28 -14.47
CA ASP A 91 -11.06 17.77 -13.49
C ASP A 91 -11.75 18.43 -12.28
N SER A 92 -11.04 18.49 -11.16
CA SER A 92 -11.43 19.24 -9.97
C SER A 92 -12.78 18.81 -9.37
N VAL A 93 -13.12 17.52 -9.47
CA VAL A 93 -14.31 16.94 -8.83
C VAL A 93 -13.99 16.49 -7.41
N THR A 94 -14.91 16.77 -6.49
CA THR A 94 -14.86 16.24 -5.12
C THR A 94 -16.07 15.35 -4.84
N ILE A 95 -15.83 14.12 -4.37
CA ILE A 95 -16.87 13.19 -3.88
C ILE A 95 -16.56 12.89 -2.42
N LYS A 96 -17.47 13.24 -1.51
CA LYS A 96 -17.24 13.03 -0.09
C LYS A 96 -18.49 12.68 0.70
N GLY A 97 -18.32 11.89 1.75
CA GLY A 97 -19.35 11.65 2.77
C GLY A 97 -20.47 10.71 2.33
N PHE A 98 -20.23 9.78 1.40
CA PHE A 98 -21.24 8.83 0.95
C PHE A 98 -21.05 7.43 1.52
N GLU A 99 -22.15 6.70 1.69
CA GLU A 99 -22.17 5.25 1.74
C GLU A 99 -22.56 4.72 0.35
N ILE A 100 -21.72 3.82 -0.21
CA ILE A 100 -21.88 3.34 -1.60
C ILE A 100 -21.87 1.82 -1.60
N LYS A 101 -22.92 1.19 -2.16
CA LYS A 101 -23.05 -0.27 -2.13
C LYS A 101 -23.50 -0.86 -3.45
N ARG A 102 -23.18 -2.16 -3.62
CA ARG A 102 -23.71 -3.05 -4.66
C ARG A 102 -23.42 -2.57 -6.08
N THR A 103 -22.14 -2.47 -6.44
CA THR A 103 -21.72 -2.33 -7.84
C THR A 103 -22.09 -3.58 -8.65
N GLY A 104 -22.12 -3.46 -9.98
CA GLY A 104 -22.12 -4.61 -10.87
C GLY A 104 -20.89 -5.50 -10.65
N ARG A 105 -20.98 -6.78 -11.03
CA ARG A 105 -19.85 -7.71 -11.04
C ARG A 105 -19.71 -8.31 -12.44
N SER A 106 -18.48 -8.36 -12.96
CA SER A 106 -18.21 -8.88 -14.31
C SER A 106 -16.82 -9.50 -14.38
N TYR A 107 -16.66 -10.50 -15.25
CA TYR A 107 -15.34 -11.07 -15.59
C TYR A 107 -14.64 -10.30 -16.72
N VAL A 108 -15.30 -9.30 -17.31
CA VAL A 108 -14.79 -8.57 -18.49
C VAL A 108 -14.67 -7.07 -18.23
N ARG A 109 -15.40 -6.56 -17.25
CA ARG A 109 -15.40 -5.12 -16.90
C ARG A 109 -15.16 -4.94 -15.40
N ASP A 110 -14.31 -4.00 -15.07
CA ASP A 110 -13.93 -3.66 -13.70
C ASP A 110 -14.89 -2.63 -13.12
N TYR A 111 -16.14 -3.04 -12.87
CA TYR A 111 -17.16 -2.15 -12.30
C TYR A 111 -16.75 -1.65 -10.91
N ALA A 112 -16.61 -0.36 -10.77
CA ALA A 112 -16.19 0.32 -9.55
C ALA A 112 -17.32 1.14 -8.92
N ALA A 113 -17.24 1.31 -7.61
CA ALA A 113 -18.13 2.24 -6.90
C ALA A 113 -17.87 3.69 -7.35
N ILE A 114 -16.58 4.05 -7.48
CA ILE A 114 -16.15 5.35 -8.02
C ILE A 114 -15.10 5.09 -9.10
N MET A 115 -15.45 5.38 -10.35
CA MET A 115 -14.59 5.33 -11.51
C MET A 115 -14.17 6.74 -11.91
N ILE A 116 -12.88 6.99 -12.08
CA ILE A 116 -12.34 8.27 -12.54
C ILE A 116 -11.46 7.98 -13.75
N GLU A 117 -11.76 8.61 -14.88
CA GLU A 117 -11.06 8.40 -16.15
C GLU A 117 -10.64 9.71 -16.78
N GLY A 118 -9.34 9.87 -17.08
CA GLY A 118 -8.77 11.00 -17.79
C GLY A 118 -8.87 12.36 -17.07
N ALA A 119 -9.06 12.36 -15.74
CA ALA A 119 -9.27 13.57 -14.94
C ALA A 119 -8.09 13.87 -14.00
N SER A 120 -7.95 15.14 -13.62
CA SER A 120 -6.89 15.66 -12.75
C SER A 120 -7.46 16.43 -11.56
N ASP A 121 -6.63 16.57 -10.49
CA ASP A 121 -6.91 17.44 -9.35
C ASP A 121 -8.23 17.15 -8.61
N PHE A 122 -8.67 15.88 -8.59
CA PHE A 122 -9.87 15.43 -7.91
C PHE A 122 -9.60 15.03 -6.44
N VAL A 123 -10.67 14.98 -5.63
CA VAL A 123 -10.62 14.54 -4.24
C VAL A 123 -11.74 13.53 -3.95
N ILE A 124 -11.38 12.35 -3.49
CA ILE A 124 -12.32 11.32 -3.03
C ILE A 124 -12.05 11.11 -1.54
N GLU A 125 -12.98 11.53 -0.68
CA GLU A 125 -12.73 11.51 0.76
C GLU A 125 -13.96 11.12 1.60
N ASP A 126 -13.70 10.50 2.76
CA ASP A 126 -14.73 10.17 3.77
C ASP A 126 -15.92 9.36 3.19
N ASN A 127 -15.66 8.44 2.26
CA ASN A 127 -16.69 7.57 1.71
C ASN A 127 -16.56 6.15 2.29
N ARG A 128 -17.71 5.47 2.44
CA ARG A 128 -17.83 4.08 2.88
C ARG A 128 -18.34 3.23 1.73
N LEU A 129 -17.48 2.35 1.22
CA LEU A 129 -17.77 1.50 0.07
C LEU A 129 -17.89 0.05 0.57
N GLU A 130 -19.07 -0.54 0.45
CA GLU A 130 -19.36 -1.87 0.98
C GLU A 130 -20.04 -2.75 -0.08
N ASP A 131 -19.67 -4.03 -0.13
CA ASP A 131 -20.14 -4.99 -1.12
C ASP A 131 -19.94 -4.49 -2.56
N VAL A 132 -18.76 -4.00 -2.85
CA VAL A 132 -18.37 -3.50 -4.17
C VAL A 132 -17.45 -4.48 -4.88
N PHE A 133 -17.45 -4.49 -6.23
CA PHE A 133 -16.50 -5.31 -6.99
C PHE A 133 -15.14 -4.65 -7.05
N PHE A 134 -15.03 -3.42 -7.59
CA PHE A 134 -13.91 -2.51 -7.33
C PHE A 134 -14.40 -1.35 -6.46
N GLY A 135 -13.54 -0.89 -5.54
CA GLY A 135 -13.89 0.26 -4.73
C GLY A 135 -13.71 1.57 -5.52
N ILE A 136 -12.50 2.10 -5.54
CA ILE A 136 -12.13 3.32 -6.26
C ILE A 136 -11.17 2.94 -7.39
N TYR A 137 -11.51 3.30 -8.62
CA TYR A 137 -10.69 3.01 -9.81
C TYR A 137 -10.26 4.31 -10.48
N LEU A 138 -8.95 4.54 -10.55
CA LEU A 138 -8.33 5.69 -11.20
C LEU A 138 -7.67 5.21 -12.50
N ALA A 139 -8.10 5.73 -13.64
CA ALA A 139 -7.57 5.40 -14.95
C ALA A 139 -7.09 6.67 -15.68
N GLU A 140 -5.82 6.69 -16.12
CA GLU A 140 -5.24 7.80 -16.88
C GLU A 140 -5.39 9.16 -16.17
N THR A 141 -5.16 9.21 -14.86
CA THR A 141 -5.41 10.38 -14.01
C THR A 141 -4.12 11.02 -13.50
N GLU A 142 -4.22 12.25 -13.01
CA GLU A 142 -3.06 12.97 -12.46
C GLU A 142 -3.45 13.81 -11.23
N ARG A 143 -2.56 13.86 -10.21
CA ARG A 143 -2.71 14.67 -8.99
C ARG A 143 -4.01 14.45 -8.21
N GLY A 144 -4.56 13.24 -8.26
CA GLY A 144 -5.72 12.87 -7.48
C GLY A 144 -5.40 12.60 -6.01
N ILE A 145 -6.34 12.90 -5.12
CA ILE A 145 -6.26 12.61 -3.70
C ILE A 145 -7.40 11.66 -3.31
N VAL A 146 -7.03 10.49 -2.77
CA VAL A 146 -7.97 9.51 -2.21
C VAL A 146 -7.65 9.38 -0.73
N ARG A 147 -8.54 9.86 0.15
CA ARG A 147 -8.23 9.88 1.59
C ARG A 147 -9.42 9.58 2.49
N ASN A 148 -9.12 8.99 3.66
CA ASN A 148 -10.12 8.70 4.70
C ASN A 148 -11.31 7.86 4.20
N ASN A 149 -11.14 7.07 3.14
CA ASN A 149 -12.20 6.20 2.66
C ASN A 149 -12.08 4.82 3.31
N ARG A 150 -13.22 4.16 3.50
CA ARG A 150 -13.30 2.78 3.94
C ARG A 150 -13.88 1.92 2.82
N VAL A 151 -13.13 0.90 2.42
CA VAL A 151 -13.52 -0.03 1.34
C VAL A 151 -13.57 -1.44 1.91
N GLU A 152 -14.72 -2.10 1.82
CA GLU A 152 -14.92 -3.45 2.34
C GLU A 152 -15.60 -4.37 1.32
N ALA A 153 -15.10 -5.59 1.21
CA ALA A 153 -15.78 -6.67 0.52
C ALA A 153 -15.72 -7.95 1.37
N TYR A 154 -16.64 -8.86 1.12
CA TYR A 154 -16.77 -10.10 1.89
C TYR A 154 -16.60 -11.36 1.03
N ASP A 155 -16.23 -11.21 -0.24
CA ASP A 155 -15.99 -12.36 -1.12
C ASP A 155 -14.61 -12.96 -0.81
N THR A 156 -14.60 -14.22 -0.39
CA THR A 156 -13.38 -14.95 -0.04
C THR A 156 -12.65 -15.56 -1.24
N ARG A 157 -13.24 -15.44 -2.45
CA ARG A 157 -12.65 -16.02 -3.66
C ARG A 157 -11.92 -14.95 -4.46
N GLU A 158 -10.63 -15.12 -4.64
CA GLU A 158 -9.77 -14.23 -5.43
C GLU A 158 -10.34 -13.96 -6.84
N ALA A 159 -10.86 -14.99 -7.50
CA ALA A 159 -11.39 -14.88 -8.87
C ALA A 159 -12.66 -14.03 -9.01
N SER A 160 -13.40 -13.79 -7.93
CA SER A 160 -14.63 -12.98 -7.90
C SER A 160 -14.48 -11.66 -7.15
N SER A 161 -13.29 -11.37 -6.66
CA SER A 161 -12.96 -10.12 -5.96
C SER A 161 -12.22 -9.16 -6.88
N GLY A 162 -12.52 -7.87 -6.78
CA GLY A 162 -11.74 -6.79 -7.39
C GLY A 162 -10.78 -6.14 -6.39
N ASN A 163 -10.18 -5.03 -6.78
CA ASN A 163 -9.25 -4.28 -5.94
C ASN A 163 -9.96 -3.16 -5.16
N GLY A 164 -9.44 -2.85 -3.97
CA GLY A 164 -10.01 -1.78 -3.14
C GLY A 164 -9.80 -0.40 -3.73
N ILE A 165 -8.55 -0.01 -3.91
CA ILE A 165 -8.15 1.21 -4.62
C ILE A 165 -7.24 0.77 -5.76
N HIS A 166 -7.66 1.02 -7.00
CA HIS A 166 -6.95 0.60 -8.20
C HIS A 166 -6.48 1.81 -8.99
N LEU A 167 -5.19 1.87 -9.30
CA LEU A 167 -4.55 2.93 -10.08
C LEU A 167 -3.96 2.31 -11.35
N TRP A 168 -4.39 2.78 -12.50
CA TRP A 168 -3.86 2.39 -13.80
C TRP A 168 -3.45 3.62 -14.61
N SER A 169 -2.17 3.72 -14.98
CA SER A 169 -1.62 4.87 -15.74
C SER A 169 -1.87 6.21 -15.03
N VAL A 170 -1.39 6.32 -13.78
CA VAL A 170 -1.65 7.48 -12.90
C VAL A 170 -0.36 8.22 -12.57
N LYS A 171 -0.40 9.54 -12.48
CA LYS A 171 0.74 10.38 -12.09
C LYS A 171 0.49 11.15 -10.81
N ASN A 172 1.48 11.17 -9.93
CA ASN A 172 1.45 11.94 -8.68
C ASN A 172 0.19 11.71 -7.82
N PRO A 173 -0.34 10.49 -7.66
CA PRO A 173 -1.49 10.24 -6.81
C PRO A 173 -1.11 10.31 -5.32
N LYS A 174 -2.07 10.70 -4.49
CA LYS A 174 -1.96 10.62 -3.03
C LYS A 174 -3.04 9.71 -2.46
N ILE A 175 -2.62 8.64 -1.81
CA ILE A 175 -3.50 7.64 -1.18
C ILE A 175 -3.24 7.69 0.33
N ILE A 176 -4.18 8.27 1.09
CA ILE A 176 -3.91 8.74 2.45
C ILE A 176 -4.97 8.22 3.43
N ASP A 177 -4.57 7.64 4.56
CA ASP A 177 -5.45 7.30 5.68
C ASP A 177 -6.71 6.51 5.28
N ASN A 178 -6.61 5.64 4.25
CA ASN A 178 -7.72 4.78 3.85
C ASN A 178 -7.68 3.45 4.60
N GLU A 179 -8.85 2.86 4.80
CA GLU A 179 -9.03 1.51 5.34
C GLU A 179 -9.57 0.58 4.25
N VAL A 180 -8.85 -0.52 3.97
CA VAL A 180 -9.25 -1.47 2.92
C VAL A 180 -9.26 -2.89 3.48
N TYR A 181 -10.37 -3.62 3.30
CA TYR A 181 -10.59 -4.96 3.83
C TYR A 181 -11.19 -5.92 2.81
N GLY A 182 -10.72 -7.17 2.83
CA GLY A 182 -11.37 -8.30 2.15
C GLY A 182 -11.43 -8.23 0.63
N MET A 183 -10.63 -7.36 0.02
CA MET A 183 -10.51 -7.21 -1.42
C MET A 183 -9.55 -8.26 -2.02
N ARG A 184 -9.43 -8.33 -3.34
CA ARG A 184 -8.38 -9.14 -3.98
C ARG A 184 -7.01 -8.56 -3.65
N ASP A 185 -6.74 -7.33 -4.06
CA ASP A 185 -5.65 -6.49 -3.60
C ASP A 185 -6.24 -5.27 -2.89
N GLY A 186 -5.66 -4.91 -1.75
CA GLY A 186 -6.15 -3.72 -1.03
C GLY A 186 -5.94 -2.45 -1.84
N ILE A 187 -4.70 -2.15 -2.17
CA ILE A 187 -4.30 -1.04 -3.05
C ILE A 187 -3.47 -1.63 -4.19
N TYR A 188 -3.81 -1.33 -5.43
CA TYR A 188 -3.11 -1.81 -6.61
C TYR A 188 -2.67 -0.66 -7.50
N LEU A 189 -1.38 -0.64 -7.84
CA LEU A 189 -0.76 0.31 -8.76
C LEU A 189 -0.21 -0.41 -9.97
N GLU A 190 -0.53 0.09 -11.14
CA GLU A 190 0.07 -0.33 -12.40
C GLU A 190 0.33 0.90 -13.27
N PHE A 191 1.60 1.13 -13.63
CA PHE A 191 2.05 2.35 -14.32
C PHE A 191 1.65 3.63 -13.57
N ALA A 192 1.86 3.65 -12.24
CA ALA A 192 1.50 4.77 -11.38
C ALA A 192 2.75 5.40 -10.77
N ASP A 193 3.30 6.41 -11.43
CA ASP A 193 4.57 7.02 -11.06
C ASP A 193 4.41 8.11 -9.99
N GLU A 194 5.48 8.28 -9.18
CA GLU A 194 5.57 9.30 -8.14
C GLU A 194 4.42 9.25 -7.12
N ALA A 195 3.90 8.05 -6.84
CA ALA A 195 2.80 7.85 -5.90
C ALA A 195 3.23 8.10 -4.46
N GLU A 196 2.41 8.82 -3.69
CA GLU A 196 2.51 8.95 -2.23
C GLU A 196 1.40 8.15 -1.55
N ILE A 197 1.79 7.12 -0.77
CA ILE A 197 0.85 6.20 -0.10
C ILE A 197 1.19 6.16 1.38
N TYR A 198 0.36 6.75 2.26
CA TYR A 198 0.70 6.78 3.67
C TYR A 198 -0.52 6.76 4.61
N GLY A 199 -0.28 6.29 5.83
CA GLY A 199 -1.31 6.19 6.87
C GLY A 199 -2.38 5.14 6.60
N ASN A 200 -2.30 4.37 5.51
CA ASN A 200 -3.35 3.44 5.13
C ASN A 200 -3.28 2.14 5.94
N THR A 201 -4.44 1.55 6.16
CA THR A 201 -4.60 0.23 6.74
C THR A 201 -5.21 -0.70 5.69
N SER A 202 -4.44 -1.72 5.27
CA SER A 202 -4.88 -2.68 4.25
C SER A 202 -4.77 -4.10 4.80
N ASN A 203 -5.92 -4.70 5.13
CA ASN A 203 -6.00 -5.92 5.91
C ASN A 203 -6.87 -7.00 5.29
N GLU A 204 -6.52 -8.26 5.56
CA GLU A 204 -7.34 -9.43 5.23
C GLU A 204 -7.71 -9.54 3.75
N ASN A 205 -6.86 -8.97 2.87
CA ASN A 205 -7.05 -9.09 1.44
C ASN A 205 -6.60 -10.47 0.94
N ASN A 206 -7.29 -10.96 -0.08
CA ASN A 206 -7.09 -12.33 -0.56
C ASN A 206 -5.69 -12.56 -1.14
N ARG A 207 -5.08 -11.51 -1.73
CA ARG A 207 -3.75 -11.57 -2.33
C ARG A 207 -2.77 -10.61 -1.68
N TYR A 208 -2.81 -9.31 -1.99
CA TYR A 208 -1.85 -8.34 -1.48
C TYR A 208 -2.53 -7.20 -0.71
N GLY A 209 -1.88 -6.74 0.37
CA GLY A 209 -2.28 -5.49 1.01
C GLY A 209 -2.01 -4.29 0.12
N LEU A 210 -0.79 -4.24 -0.47
CA LEU A 210 -0.42 -3.29 -1.52
C LEU A 210 0.29 -4.04 -2.64
N HIS A 211 -0.12 -3.83 -3.88
CA HIS A 211 0.53 -4.34 -5.07
C HIS A 211 1.04 -3.18 -5.93
N TYR A 212 2.34 -3.06 -6.03
CA TYR A 212 3.05 -1.98 -6.71
C TYR A 212 3.75 -2.56 -7.94
N MET A 213 3.31 -2.19 -9.14
CA MET A 213 3.75 -2.84 -10.38
C MET A 213 4.03 -1.82 -11.49
N PHE A 214 5.21 -1.93 -12.14
CA PHE A 214 5.64 -1.03 -13.22
C PHE A 214 5.48 0.46 -12.89
N SER A 215 5.85 0.86 -11.67
CA SER A 215 5.60 2.19 -11.14
C SER A 215 6.87 2.70 -10.49
N ASP A 216 7.37 3.85 -10.89
CA ASP A 216 8.66 4.37 -10.47
C ASP A 216 8.56 5.60 -9.58
N GLY A 217 9.62 5.87 -8.80
CA GLY A 217 9.82 7.12 -8.09
C GLY A 217 8.86 7.39 -6.93
N GLY A 218 8.06 6.42 -6.52
CA GLY A 218 7.07 6.59 -5.47
C GLY A 218 7.58 6.29 -4.07
N ARG A 219 6.75 6.60 -3.07
CA ARG A 219 7.02 6.28 -1.67
C ARG A 219 5.77 5.82 -0.94
N TYR A 220 5.91 4.81 -0.10
CA TYR A 220 4.86 4.41 0.83
C TYR A 220 5.41 4.32 2.24
N TYR A 221 4.70 4.93 3.19
CA TYR A 221 5.20 5.06 4.56
C TYR A 221 4.06 5.13 5.59
N ASP A 222 4.37 4.74 6.82
CA ASP A 222 3.43 4.73 7.95
C ASP A 222 2.13 3.94 7.67
N ASN A 223 2.19 2.93 6.78
CA ASN A 223 1.04 2.07 6.48
C ASN A 223 1.05 0.79 7.32
N THR A 224 -0.11 0.18 7.48
CA THR A 224 -0.28 -1.13 8.12
C THR A 224 -0.81 -2.15 7.12
N PHE A 225 -0.06 -3.24 6.91
CA PHE A 225 -0.40 -4.38 6.07
C PHE A 225 -0.49 -5.65 6.91
N LYS A 226 -1.72 -6.12 7.16
CA LYS A 226 -1.95 -7.16 8.17
C LYS A 226 -2.86 -8.26 7.66
N ARG A 227 -2.49 -9.53 7.94
CA ARG A 227 -3.28 -10.72 7.58
C ARG A 227 -3.70 -10.81 6.10
N ASN A 228 -2.86 -10.29 5.19
CA ASN A 228 -3.05 -10.46 3.75
C ASN A 228 -2.43 -11.79 3.27
N GLY A 229 -2.74 -12.21 2.06
CA GLY A 229 -2.01 -13.28 1.39
C GLY A 229 -0.51 -12.99 1.31
N ALA A 230 -0.13 -11.74 0.97
CA ALA A 230 1.14 -11.13 1.28
C ALA A 230 0.92 -9.65 1.66
N GLY A 231 1.78 -9.09 2.53
CA GLY A 231 1.65 -7.71 2.97
C GLY A 231 1.75 -6.74 1.79
N VAL A 232 2.92 -6.71 1.16
CA VAL A 232 3.18 -5.87 -0.02
C VAL A 232 3.96 -6.66 -1.07
N ALA A 233 3.64 -6.43 -2.34
CA ALA A 233 4.44 -6.85 -3.47
C ALA A 233 4.87 -5.62 -4.29
N VAL A 234 6.17 -5.43 -4.48
CA VAL A 234 6.75 -4.41 -5.37
C VAL A 234 7.45 -5.13 -6.51
N MET A 235 7.00 -4.88 -7.73
CA MET A 235 7.48 -5.61 -8.91
C MET A 235 7.78 -4.66 -10.07
N TYR A 236 8.92 -4.87 -10.73
CA TYR A 236 9.31 -4.17 -11.96
C TYR A 236 9.29 -2.65 -11.80
N SER A 237 9.86 -2.16 -10.69
CA SER A 237 9.79 -0.76 -10.30
C SER A 237 11.12 -0.29 -9.73
N ASP A 238 11.51 0.94 -10.02
CA ASP A 238 12.78 1.54 -9.57
C ASP A 238 12.54 2.76 -8.68
N ASN A 239 13.49 3.05 -7.79
CA ASN A 239 13.49 4.23 -6.92
C ASN A 239 12.24 4.33 -6.02
N VAL A 240 11.86 3.23 -5.37
CA VAL A 240 10.72 3.19 -4.44
C VAL A 240 11.21 3.28 -3.01
N ASP A 241 10.75 4.27 -2.24
CA ASP A 241 11.04 4.41 -0.82
C ASP A 241 9.93 3.77 0.05
N MET A 242 10.32 2.84 0.91
CA MET A 242 9.44 2.01 1.76
C MET A 242 9.80 2.26 3.22
N MET A 243 9.05 3.13 3.94
CA MET A 243 9.50 3.63 5.24
C MET A 243 8.46 3.46 6.34
N ASN A 244 8.89 3.08 7.53
CA ASN A 244 8.07 3.05 8.76
C ASN A 244 6.76 2.24 8.65
N ASN A 245 6.68 1.26 7.75
CA ASN A 245 5.45 0.46 7.59
C ASN A 245 5.45 -0.72 8.57
N LEU A 246 4.25 -1.17 8.93
CA LEU A 246 4.01 -2.38 9.70
C LEU A 246 3.53 -3.51 8.78
N PHE A 247 4.30 -4.60 8.71
CA PHE A 247 3.95 -5.84 8.04
C PHE A 247 3.70 -6.91 9.10
N GLU A 248 2.43 -7.24 9.35
CA GLU A 248 2.08 -8.09 10.48
C GLU A 248 1.19 -9.27 10.09
N HIS A 249 1.55 -10.48 10.56
CA HIS A 249 0.76 -11.70 10.40
C HIS A 249 0.37 -12.05 8.95
N ASN A 250 1.20 -11.71 7.96
CA ASN A 250 1.02 -12.18 6.59
C ASN A 250 1.59 -13.61 6.53
N TRP A 251 0.71 -14.60 6.68
CA TRP A 251 1.08 -15.99 6.93
C TRP A 251 0.41 -16.95 5.96
N GLY A 252 1.18 -17.87 5.37
CA GLY A 252 0.70 -18.87 4.42
C GLY A 252 1.83 -19.53 3.62
N THR A 253 1.50 -20.39 2.68
CA THR A 253 2.47 -21.14 1.86
C THR A 253 3.31 -20.27 0.92
N ALA A 254 2.75 -19.17 0.46
CA ALA A 254 3.40 -18.17 -0.40
C ALA A 254 3.19 -16.75 0.15
N ALA A 255 3.21 -16.62 1.48
CA ALA A 255 2.97 -15.36 2.16
C ALA A 255 4.30 -14.67 2.51
N TYR A 256 4.35 -13.39 2.26
CA TYR A 256 5.49 -12.53 2.52
C TYR A 256 5.03 -11.27 3.25
N GLY A 257 5.86 -10.74 4.14
CA GLY A 257 5.68 -9.37 4.60
C GLY A 257 5.87 -8.43 3.42
N LEU A 258 7.04 -8.51 2.79
CA LEU A 258 7.42 -7.73 1.61
C LEU A 258 8.01 -8.65 0.53
N LEU A 259 7.40 -8.68 -0.64
CA LEU A 259 7.87 -9.34 -1.84
C LEU A 259 8.46 -8.31 -2.80
N LEU A 260 9.73 -8.48 -3.13
CA LEU A 260 10.47 -7.64 -4.07
C LEU A 260 10.84 -8.46 -5.30
N LYS A 261 10.46 -8.01 -6.49
CA LYS A 261 10.79 -8.67 -7.74
C LYS A 261 11.20 -7.69 -8.82
N ASP A 262 12.43 -7.84 -9.30
CA ASP A 262 13.03 -7.01 -10.36
C ASP A 262 12.90 -5.50 -10.04
N ILE A 263 13.45 -5.09 -8.86
CA ILE A 263 13.49 -3.70 -8.42
C ILE A 263 14.92 -3.22 -8.20
N ASN A 264 15.17 -1.93 -8.41
CA ASN A 264 16.49 -1.34 -8.27
C ASN A 264 16.43 -0.01 -7.50
N TYR A 265 17.57 0.41 -6.94
CA TYR A 265 17.82 1.75 -6.37
C TYR A 265 16.78 2.19 -5.33
N SER A 266 16.25 1.26 -4.57
CA SER A 266 15.14 1.50 -3.63
C SER A 266 15.62 1.47 -2.18
N LYS A 267 14.82 2.03 -1.25
CA LYS A 267 15.12 2.04 0.18
C LYS A 267 14.01 1.37 0.98
N ILE A 268 14.42 0.59 1.97
CA ILE A 268 13.55 -0.09 2.93
C ILE A 268 14.03 0.28 4.31
N GLU A 269 13.40 1.29 4.94
CA GLU A 269 13.93 1.92 6.15
C GLU A 269 12.89 2.02 7.27
N GLY A 270 13.31 1.69 8.50
CA GLY A 270 12.47 1.88 9.69
C GLY A 270 11.23 0.99 9.77
N ASN A 271 11.07 0.02 8.88
CA ASN A 271 9.88 -0.83 8.87
C ASN A 271 9.91 -1.89 9.96
N ARG A 272 8.74 -2.34 10.38
CA ARG A 272 8.58 -3.47 11.29
C ARG A 272 7.94 -4.66 10.57
N PHE A 273 8.64 -5.79 10.57
CA PHE A 273 8.18 -7.07 10.04
C PHE A 273 7.92 -8.03 11.21
N TYR A 274 6.66 -8.29 11.51
CA TYR A 274 6.29 -9.05 12.70
C TYR A 274 5.41 -10.24 12.35
N ARG A 275 5.87 -11.44 12.68
CA ARG A 275 5.15 -12.70 12.50
C ARG A 275 4.65 -12.95 11.07
N ASN A 276 5.51 -12.76 10.08
CA ASN A 276 5.23 -13.16 8.69
C ASN A 276 5.87 -14.52 8.39
N THR A 277 5.40 -15.22 7.35
CA THR A 277 6.08 -16.46 6.89
C THR A 277 7.50 -16.15 6.44
N VAL A 278 7.67 -15.15 5.58
CA VAL A 278 8.96 -14.56 5.20
C VAL A 278 8.82 -13.05 5.36
N ALA A 279 9.72 -12.40 6.10
CA ALA A 279 9.64 -10.95 6.27
C ALA A 279 9.95 -10.23 4.96
N ILE A 280 11.12 -10.49 4.36
CA ILE A 280 11.55 -9.89 3.09
C ILE A 280 11.95 -10.99 2.10
N TYR A 281 11.28 -11.05 0.96
CA TYR A 281 11.63 -11.88 -0.18
C TYR A 281 12.21 -11.00 -1.28
N SER A 282 13.40 -11.35 -1.80
CA SER A 282 14.17 -10.58 -2.76
C SER A 282 14.56 -11.43 -3.97
N GLU A 283 14.02 -11.10 -5.13
CA GLU A 283 14.30 -11.73 -6.41
C GLU A 283 14.57 -10.66 -7.48
N GLY A 284 15.71 -10.73 -8.15
CA GLY A 284 16.10 -9.72 -9.16
C GLY A 284 16.33 -8.32 -8.59
N THR A 285 16.54 -8.18 -7.26
CA THR A 285 16.72 -6.87 -6.64
C THR A 285 18.18 -6.43 -6.68
N ASN A 286 18.42 -5.17 -7.06
CA ASN A 286 19.79 -4.66 -7.12
C ASN A 286 19.89 -3.26 -6.51
N GLU A 287 20.98 -3.02 -5.78
CA GLU A 287 21.29 -1.72 -5.20
C GLU A 287 20.18 -1.18 -4.28
N VAL A 288 19.50 -2.09 -3.56
CA VAL A 288 18.48 -1.77 -2.56
C VAL A 288 19.15 -1.63 -1.19
N HIS A 289 18.82 -0.56 -0.47
CA HIS A 289 19.31 -0.33 0.89
C HIS A 289 18.23 -0.71 1.91
N ILE A 290 18.50 -1.77 2.66
CA ILE A 290 17.64 -2.28 3.74
C ILE A 290 18.25 -1.84 5.06
N HIS A 291 17.74 -0.75 5.62
CA HIS A 291 18.36 -0.05 6.74
C HIS A 291 17.39 0.12 7.90
N ALA A 292 17.92 -0.03 9.09
CA ALA A 292 17.19 0.35 10.28
C ALA A 292 15.81 -0.32 10.43
N ASN A 293 15.59 -1.58 9.96
CA ASN A 293 14.31 -2.29 10.10
C ASN A 293 14.31 -3.18 11.35
N GLU A 294 13.12 -3.46 11.87
CA GLU A 294 12.86 -4.42 12.92
C GLU A 294 12.21 -5.67 12.34
N ILE A 295 12.92 -6.79 12.36
CA ILE A 295 12.52 -8.05 11.73
C ILE A 295 12.41 -9.11 12.83
N GLU A 296 11.17 -9.33 13.33
CA GLU A 296 10.92 -10.03 14.58
C GLU A 296 9.94 -11.18 14.41
N LEU A 297 10.27 -12.35 14.99
CA LEU A 297 9.40 -13.54 15.09
C LEU A 297 8.86 -14.06 13.73
N ASN A 298 9.57 -13.85 12.64
CA ASN A 298 9.19 -14.36 11.32
C ASN A 298 9.66 -15.81 11.13
N GLY A 299 9.05 -16.54 10.21
CA GLY A 299 9.55 -17.85 9.78
C GLY A 299 10.94 -17.73 9.16
N TRP A 300 11.08 -16.87 8.16
CA TRP A 300 12.34 -16.44 7.58
C TRP A 300 12.45 -14.91 7.67
N ALA A 301 13.58 -14.41 8.16
CA ALA A 301 13.79 -12.97 8.14
C ALA A 301 14.01 -12.46 6.71
N VAL A 302 14.94 -13.07 5.97
CA VAL A 302 15.23 -12.68 4.59
C VAL A 302 15.38 -13.91 3.69
N ASN A 303 14.79 -13.87 2.49
CA ASN A 303 15.02 -14.86 1.44
C ASN A 303 15.55 -14.15 0.19
N ILE A 304 16.84 -14.34 -0.12
CA ILE A 304 17.55 -13.68 -1.22
C ILE A 304 17.81 -14.66 -2.34
N LYS A 305 17.28 -14.40 -3.52
CA LYS A 305 17.56 -15.18 -4.73
C LYS A 305 18.90 -14.83 -5.35
N SER A 306 19.47 -15.79 -6.10
CA SER A 306 20.81 -15.67 -6.68
C SER A 306 20.97 -14.55 -7.72
N ASN A 307 19.86 -14.07 -8.29
CA ASN A 307 19.82 -12.95 -9.24
C ASN A 307 19.71 -11.58 -8.55
N SER A 308 19.78 -11.52 -7.20
CA SER A 308 19.78 -10.29 -6.42
C SER A 308 21.20 -9.93 -6.00
N ALA A 309 21.63 -8.71 -6.28
CA ALA A 309 23.02 -8.30 -6.05
C ALA A 309 23.16 -6.84 -5.58
N ARG A 310 24.27 -6.56 -4.87
CA ARG A 310 24.64 -5.23 -4.37
C ARG A 310 23.61 -4.59 -3.44
N ASN A 311 22.77 -5.42 -2.82
CA ASN A 311 21.89 -4.94 -1.75
C ASN A 311 22.65 -4.84 -0.45
N ARG A 312 22.33 -3.85 0.37
CA ARG A 312 22.99 -3.57 1.65
C ARG A 312 22.00 -3.66 2.79
N PHE A 313 22.29 -4.53 3.75
CA PHE A 313 21.52 -4.72 4.99
C PHE A 313 22.32 -4.13 6.15
N THR A 314 21.92 -2.95 6.62
CA THR A 314 22.67 -2.23 7.65
C THR A 314 21.78 -1.82 8.82
N GLU A 315 22.31 -1.93 10.03
CA GLU A 315 21.67 -1.49 11.27
C GLU A 315 20.23 -2.06 11.48
N ASN A 316 19.95 -3.24 10.94
CA ASN A 316 18.67 -3.91 11.20
C ASN A 316 18.73 -4.72 12.49
N ASN A 317 17.58 -4.87 13.15
CA ASN A 317 17.40 -5.79 14.26
C ASN A 317 16.75 -7.09 13.78
N PHE A 318 17.48 -8.20 13.81
CA PHE A 318 16.97 -9.55 13.53
C PHE A 318 16.68 -10.26 14.86
N ILE A 319 15.40 -10.38 15.22
CA ILE A 319 14.99 -10.79 16.56
C ILE A 319 14.12 -12.06 16.50
N GLU A 320 14.60 -13.12 17.12
CA GLU A 320 13.87 -14.39 17.32
C GLU A 320 13.18 -14.93 16.06
N ASN A 321 13.75 -14.71 14.88
CA ASN A 321 13.28 -15.34 13.66
C ASN A 321 13.63 -16.83 13.68
N SER A 322 12.80 -17.70 13.10
CA SER A 322 13.12 -19.13 13.02
C SER A 322 14.38 -19.37 12.19
N PHE A 323 14.58 -18.58 11.15
CA PHE A 323 15.77 -18.54 10.30
C PHE A 323 16.08 -17.11 9.89
N ASP A 324 17.36 -16.72 9.94
CA ASP A 324 17.75 -15.35 9.59
C ASP A 324 17.80 -15.16 8.07
N VAL A 325 18.67 -15.88 7.37
CA VAL A 325 18.83 -15.69 5.92
C VAL A 325 18.74 -17.00 5.16
N ARG A 326 17.98 -16.99 4.07
CA ARG A 326 17.93 -18.05 3.07
C ARG A 326 18.49 -17.54 1.75
N THR A 327 19.30 -18.36 1.07
CA THR A 327 19.73 -18.13 -0.30
C THR A 327 19.75 -19.45 -1.09
N ASP A 328 19.53 -19.36 -2.39
CA ASP A 328 19.63 -20.50 -3.32
C ASP A 328 20.99 -20.59 -4.03
N SER A 329 21.93 -19.68 -3.72
CA SER A 329 23.28 -19.66 -4.27
C SER A 329 24.36 -19.60 -3.19
N PRO A 330 25.45 -20.36 -3.33
CA PRO A 330 26.62 -20.21 -2.47
C PRO A 330 27.41 -18.92 -2.78
N ARG A 331 27.17 -18.29 -3.92
CA ARG A 331 27.76 -17.00 -4.30
C ARG A 331 26.68 -15.95 -4.21
N ASN A 332 26.88 -15.01 -3.30
CA ASN A 332 25.94 -13.91 -3.07
C ASN A 332 26.77 -12.62 -2.99
N ASN A 333 26.34 -11.59 -3.71
CA ASN A 333 27.03 -10.30 -3.77
C ASN A 333 26.19 -9.22 -3.09
N ASN A 334 25.69 -9.55 -1.89
CA ASN A 334 24.97 -8.64 -1.01
C ASN A 334 25.79 -8.46 0.29
N GLU A 335 25.64 -7.32 0.92
CA GLU A 335 26.40 -6.90 2.12
C GLU A 335 25.51 -6.90 3.36
N PHE A 336 26.01 -7.47 4.45
CA PHE A 336 25.45 -7.31 5.80
C PHE A 336 26.49 -6.62 6.67
N ALA A 337 26.12 -5.51 7.32
CA ALA A 337 27.07 -4.76 8.14
C ALA A 337 26.38 -4.05 9.31
N GLY A 338 26.86 -4.31 10.51
CA GLY A 338 26.40 -3.61 11.72
C GLY A 338 24.96 -3.94 12.13
N ASN A 339 24.44 -5.12 11.80
CA ASN A 339 23.12 -5.55 12.23
C ASN A 339 23.20 -6.20 13.61
N TYR A 340 22.10 -6.14 14.35
CA TYR A 340 21.87 -6.95 15.55
C TYR A 340 21.21 -8.28 15.19
N TRP A 341 21.74 -9.37 15.72
CA TRP A 341 21.25 -10.74 15.50
C TRP A 341 21.00 -11.41 16.85
N SER A 342 19.76 -11.70 17.19
CA SER A 342 19.44 -12.32 18.48
C SER A 342 20.06 -13.71 18.67
N GLN A 343 20.51 -14.36 17.59
CA GLN A 343 21.18 -15.66 17.60
C GLN A 343 22.72 -15.52 17.62
N TYR A 344 23.27 -14.30 17.64
CA TYR A 344 24.71 -14.08 17.72
C TYR A 344 25.24 -14.41 19.11
N GLU A 345 26.22 -15.32 19.19
CA GLU A 345 26.88 -15.76 20.42
C GLU A 345 28.39 -15.42 20.43
N GLY A 346 28.82 -14.40 19.70
CA GLY A 346 30.19 -13.93 19.69
C GLY A 346 30.54 -13.15 20.97
N TYR A 347 31.76 -12.61 21.00
CA TYR A 347 32.24 -11.83 22.10
C TYR A 347 32.75 -10.46 21.62
N ASP A 348 32.87 -9.53 22.54
CA ASP A 348 33.36 -8.18 22.37
C ASP A 348 34.47 -7.94 23.45
N LEU A 349 35.73 -8.05 23.08
CA LEU A 349 36.86 -7.97 24.00
C LEU A 349 37.23 -6.56 24.35
N ASP A 350 37.09 -5.63 23.41
CA ASP A 350 37.43 -4.22 23.58
C ASP A 350 36.28 -3.36 24.08
N ARG A 351 35.07 -3.94 24.15
CA ARG A 351 33.82 -3.36 24.68
C ARG A 351 33.37 -2.12 23.92
N ASP A 352 33.48 -2.17 22.61
CA ASP A 352 32.97 -1.11 21.73
C ASP A 352 31.49 -1.35 21.26
N GLY A 353 30.89 -2.47 21.68
CA GLY A 353 29.52 -2.88 21.33
C GLY A 353 29.42 -3.57 19.98
N ILE A 354 30.58 -3.93 19.39
CA ILE A 354 30.70 -4.68 18.15
C ILE A 354 31.30 -6.05 18.47
N GLY A 355 30.77 -7.10 17.89
CA GLY A 355 31.32 -8.43 18.08
C GLY A 355 32.60 -8.63 17.29
N ASP A 356 33.65 -9.14 17.93
CA ASP A 356 34.96 -9.44 17.34
C ASP A 356 34.94 -10.62 16.35
N VAL A 357 33.87 -11.38 16.33
CA VAL A 357 33.70 -12.53 15.43
C VAL A 357 32.57 -12.27 14.45
N PRO A 358 32.82 -12.35 13.12
CA PRO A 358 31.79 -12.17 12.15
C PRO A 358 30.61 -13.17 12.32
N TYR A 359 29.37 -12.68 12.16
CA TYR A 359 28.19 -13.51 12.18
C TYR A 359 27.84 -14.06 10.80
N ARG A 360 27.43 -15.31 10.72
CA ARG A 360 26.98 -15.97 9.49
C ARG A 360 25.48 -16.27 9.57
N PRO A 361 24.62 -15.50 8.92
CA PRO A 361 23.17 -15.63 9.06
C PRO A 361 22.58 -16.82 8.30
N VAL A 362 23.35 -17.51 7.46
CA VAL A 362 22.92 -18.73 6.75
C VAL A 362 23.39 -19.95 7.52
N SER A 363 22.49 -20.63 8.25
CA SER A 363 22.81 -21.85 8.98
C SER A 363 22.84 -23.09 8.09
N LEU A 364 23.61 -24.12 8.49
CA LEU A 364 23.66 -25.40 7.80
C LEU A 364 22.27 -26.04 7.67
N PHE A 365 21.45 -25.94 8.71
CA PHE A 365 20.09 -26.45 8.70
C PHE A 365 19.17 -25.68 7.75
N SER A 366 19.33 -24.36 7.63
CA SER A 366 18.60 -23.56 6.66
C SER A 366 18.86 -24.01 5.22
N MET A 367 20.08 -24.44 4.92
CA MET A 367 20.45 -25.01 3.63
C MET A 367 19.79 -26.39 3.37
N VAL A 368 19.67 -27.22 4.40
CA VAL A 368 18.98 -28.51 4.32
C VAL A 368 17.50 -28.30 4.00
N ILE A 369 16.81 -27.43 4.74
CA ILE A 369 15.39 -27.10 4.52
C ILE A 369 15.16 -26.49 3.12
N THR A 370 16.08 -25.69 2.63
CA THR A 370 16.00 -25.12 1.28
C THR A 370 15.91 -26.19 0.19
N LYS A 371 16.60 -27.32 0.39
CA LYS A 371 16.60 -28.47 -0.55
C LYS A 371 15.52 -29.50 -0.26
N GLN A 372 15.14 -29.64 0.98
CA GLN A 372 14.18 -30.63 1.47
C GLN A 372 13.26 -29.98 2.52
N PRO A 373 12.18 -29.31 2.12
CA PRO A 373 11.27 -28.58 3.03
C PRO A 373 10.64 -29.45 4.12
N GLU A 374 10.48 -30.75 3.86
CA GLU A 374 9.96 -31.75 4.82
C GLU A 374 10.84 -31.86 6.08
N SER A 375 12.12 -31.48 5.98
CA SER A 375 13.05 -31.46 7.12
C SER A 375 12.66 -30.46 8.21
N LEU A 376 11.70 -29.55 7.96
CA LEU A 376 11.12 -28.68 8.99
C LEU A 376 10.55 -29.44 10.19
N ILE A 377 10.13 -30.69 10.02
CA ILE A 377 9.65 -31.56 11.12
C ILE A 377 10.76 -31.80 12.18
N LEU A 378 12.02 -31.65 11.79
CA LEU A 378 13.15 -31.78 12.69
C LEU A 378 13.45 -30.52 13.49
N LEU A 379 12.76 -29.42 13.21
CA LEU A 379 12.92 -28.16 13.94
C LEU A 379 12.70 -28.42 15.45
N ARG A 380 13.65 -28.00 16.29
CA ARG A 380 13.72 -28.27 17.74
C ARG A 380 14.12 -29.69 18.12
N SER A 381 14.58 -30.53 17.19
CA SER A 381 15.13 -31.86 17.51
C SER A 381 16.57 -31.78 18.05
N MET A 382 17.04 -32.85 18.71
CA MET A 382 18.47 -32.96 19.08
C MET A 382 19.39 -32.96 17.86
N PHE A 383 18.89 -33.40 16.69
CA PHE A 383 19.67 -33.42 15.45
C PHE A 383 20.11 -32.00 15.03
N ILE A 384 19.21 -31.00 15.16
CA ILE A 384 19.55 -29.62 14.87
C ILE A 384 20.63 -29.08 15.81
N LYS A 385 20.48 -29.34 17.12
CA LYS A 385 21.51 -28.97 18.10
C LYS A 385 22.88 -29.56 17.78
N LEU A 386 22.91 -30.77 17.22
CA LEU A 386 24.16 -31.41 16.77
C LEU A 386 24.69 -30.74 15.51
N LEU A 387 23.83 -30.35 14.55
CA LEU A 387 24.24 -29.59 13.36
C LEU A 387 24.78 -28.22 13.71
N ASP A 388 24.12 -27.48 14.60
CA ASP A 388 24.58 -26.17 15.08
C ASP A 388 25.93 -26.29 15.80
N THR A 389 26.12 -27.36 16.61
CA THR A 389 27.41 -27.63 17.25
C THR A 389 28.48 -28.01 16.24
N ALA A 390 28.16 -28.78 15.21
CA ALA A 390 29.10 -29.16 14.15
C ALA A 390 29.51 -27.92 13.32
N GLU A 391 28.57 -27.03 13.04
CA GLU A 391 28.82 -25.76 12.34
C GLU A 391 29.76 -24.85 13.13
N ARG A 392 29.58 -24.75 14.46
CA ARG A 392 30.51 -24.00 15.32
C ARG A 392 31.93 -24.56 15.32
N ILE A 393 32.07 -25.89 15.28
CA ILE A 393 33.39 -26.56 15.24
C ILE A 393 34.03 -26.47 13.86
N ALA A 394 33.23 -26.56 12.80
CA ALA A 394 33.69 -26.58 11.41
C ALA A 394 32.90 -25.59 10.53
N PRO A 395 33.13 -24.28 10.68
CA PRO A 395 32.40 -23.21 9.96
C PRO A 395 32.65 -23.22 8.44
N VAL A 396 33.48 -24.13 7.95
CA VAL A 396 33.74 -24.34 6.51
C VAL A 396 32.52 -24.99 5.80
N LEU A 397 31.57 -25.56 6.55
CA LEU A 397 30.38 -26.24 6.01
C LEU A 397 29.29 -25.26 5.50
N THR A 398 29.33 -24.02 5.89
CA THR A 398 28.41 -22.95 5.44
C THR A 398 29.03 -22.03 4.39
N PRO A 399 28.21 -21.42 3.50
CA PRO A 399 28.73 -20.48 2.50
C PRO A 399 29.51 -19.34 3.12
N LYS A 400 30.72 -19.11 2.62
CA LYS A 400 31.58 -18.04 3.12
C LYS A 400 31.18 -16.64 2.60
N THR A 401 30.13 -16.53 1.81
CA THR A 401 29.82 -15.33 1.02
C THR A 401 28.82 -14.38 1.66
N LEU A 402 28.10 -14.82 2.69
CA LEU A 402 27.18 -13.97 3.46
C LEU A 402 27.62 -13.98 4.94
N TYR A 403 28.15 -12.87 5.38
CA TYR A 403 28.49 -12.65 6.78
C TYR A 403 28.34 -11.16 7.12
N ASP A 404 28.08 -10.88 8.38
CA ASP A 404 28.17 -9.54 8.97
C ASP A 404 29.51 -9.45 9.68
N GLU A 405 30.38 -8.56 9.19
CA GLU A 405 31.72 -8.39 9.79
C GLU A 405 31.67 -7.71 11.16
N ASN A 406 30.65 -6.87 11.39
CA ASN A 406 30.55 -6.02 12.55
C ASN A 406 29.20 -6.18 13.27
N PRO A 407 28.81 -7.41 13.69
CA PRO A 407 27.53 -7.64 14.33
C PRO A 407 27.44 -6.86 15.64
N LYS A 408 26.29 -6.23 15.91
CA LYS A 408 26.07 -5.50 17.16
C LYS A 408 25.79 -6.47 18.31
N MET A 409 26.41 -6.20 19.47
CA MET A 409 26.21 -7.00 20.69
C MET A 409 24.83 -6.75 21.31
N ASP A 410 24.33 -5.53 21.20
CA ASP A 410 23.05 -5.13 21.75
C ASP A 410 22.06 -4.71 20.67
N ARG A 411 20.76 -4.92 20.94
CA ARG A 411 19.67 -4.42 20.07
C ARG A 411 19.81 -2.92 19.85
N ILE A 412 19.75 -2.51 18.60
CA ILE A 412 19.82 -1.12 18.19
C ILE A 412 18.52 -0.42 18.66
N ARG A 413 18.66 0.57 19.55
CA ARG A 413 17.52 1.36 20.05
C ARG A 413 17.14 2.44 19.04
N ARG A 414 15.85 2.66 18.89
CA ARG A 414 15.28 3.66 18.00
C ARG A 414 14.26 4.50 18.71
#